data_442d89cd7b4b026e1028c4f94e0c9b02
#
_entry.id   442d89cd7b4b026e1028c4f94e0c9b02
#
_cell.length_a   1.000
_cell.length_b   1.000
_cell.length_c   1.000
_cell.angle_alpha   90.00
_cell.angle_beta   90.00
_cell.angle_gamma   90.00
#
_symmetry.space_group_name_H-M   'P 1'
#
loop_
_entity.id
_entity.type
_entity.pdbx_description
1 polymer ?
#
loop_
_entity_poly.entity_id
_entity_poly.type
_entity_poly.pdbx_seq_one_letter_code
_entity_poly.pdbx_strand_id
1 'polypeptide(L)'
;MLSKYGLVALVAVLAVGGIYWKGRSDGKAIIEAKYAEEKIRWEQQVADMQQSFNRSAVDIVEGYQEQLAETQRALETLKKNKVIKYVGKTDCKVTNGFVDLHNTTARGKEPQEPQPNAHQPSNKNINEVASAVSQNYLICAENANQLKALQEIVKSFQSAQRALTE
;
A
#
# COMPACT_ATOMS: atom_id res chain seq x y z
N MET A 1 71.40 -6.35 45.49
CA MET A 1 71.88 -6.76 44.18
C MET A 1 70.83 -7.63 43.51
N LEU A 2 70.01 -7.14 42.55
CA LEU A 2 69.18 -7.99 41.75
C LEU A 2 70.07 -8.97 40.98
N SER A 3 69.85 -10.25 41.14
CA SER A 3 70.49 -11.32 40.39
C SER A 3 70.26 -11.05 38.87
N LYS A 4 71.31 -11.27 38.04
CA LYS A 4 71.25 -11.11 36.58
C LYS A 4 69.99 -11.83 36.01
N TYR A 5 69.54 -12.90 36.64
CA TYR A 5 68.32 -13.64 36.26
C TYR A 5 67.00 -12.92 36.63
N GLY A 6 66.98 -12.13 37.70
CA GLY A 6 65.83 -11.31 38.07
C GLY A 6 65.54 -10.18 37.07
N LEU A 7 66.55 -9.60 36.49
CA LEU A 7 66.42 -8.54 35.50
C LEU A 7 65.95 -9.07 34.18
N VAL A 8 66.42 -10.25 33.76
CA VAL A 8 65.96 -10.92 32.54
C VAL A 8 64.45 -11.33 32.68
N ALA A 9 64.05 -11.87 33.83
CA ALA A 9 62.67 -12.23 34.09
C ALA A 9 61.71 -11.04 34.06
N LEU A 10 62.16 -9.88 34.60
CA LEU A 10 61.36 -8.66 34.60
C LEU A 10 61.17 -8.12 33.15
N VAL A 11 62.22 -8.13 32.34
CA VAL A 11 62.13 -7.70 30.93
C VAL A 11 61.19 -8.63 30.12
N ALA A 12 61.26 -9.94 30.36
CA ALA A 12 60.37 -10.89 29.69
C ALA A 12 58.91 -10.67 30.06
N VAL A 13 58.58 -10.41 31.31
CA VAL A 13 57.19 -10.12 31.77
C VAL A 13 56.70 -8.81 31.14
N LEU A 14 57.51 -7.77 31.09
CA LEU A 14 57.14 -6.49 30.45
C LEU A 14 56.95 -6.65 28.95
N ALA A 15 57.75 -7.43 28.26
CA ALA A 15 57.59 -7.72 26.83
C ALA A 15 56.29 -8.48 26.53
N VAL A 16 56.01 -9.54 27.28
CA VAL A 16 54.78 -10.32 27.13
C VAL A 16 53.52 -9.48 27.46
N GLY A 17 53.60 -8.68 28.55
CA GLY A 17 52.52 -7.77 28.93
C GLY A 17 52.28 -6.70 27.87
N GLY A 18 53.33 -6.14 27.28
CA GLY A 18 53.21 -5.15 26.19
C GLY A 18 52.60 -5.72 24.92
N ILE A 19 53.01 -6.94 24.52
CA ILE A 19 52.45 -7.64 23.36
C ILE A 19 50.97 -7.99 23.59
N TYR A 20 50.63 -8.47 24.78
CA TYR A 20 49.25 -8.79 25.13
C TYR A 20 48.35 -7.55 25.13
N TRP A 21 48.80 -6.45 25.69
CA TRP A 21 48.05 -5.19 25.76
C TRP A 21 47.83 -4.58 24.37
N LYS A 22 48.88 -4.58 23.54
CA LYS A 22 48.83 -4.13 22.16
C LYS A 22 47.86 -5.02 21.32
N GLY A 23 48.00 -6.33 21.40
CA GLY A 23 47.11 -7.25 20.68
C GLY A 23 45.63 -7.10 21.08
N ARG A 24 45.33 -6.86 22.38
CA ARG A 24 43.97 -6.59 22.85
C ARG A 24 43.45 -5.24 22.35
N SER A 25 44.26 -4.20 22.27
CA SER A 25 43.88 -2.88 21.76
C SER A 25 43.62 -2.92 20.26
N ASP A 26 44.53 -3.55 19.50
CA ASP A 26 44.39 -3.69 18.05
C ASP A 26 43.14 -4.59 17.70
N GLY A 27 42.91 -5.65 18.48
CA GLY A 27 41.72 -6.50 18.31
C GLY A 27 40.42 -5.75 18.52
N LYS A 28 40.35 -4.88 19.54
CA LYS A 28 39.16 -4.03 19.75
C LYS A 28 38.93 -3.06 18.60
N ALA A 29 40.00 -2.36 18.16
CA ALA A 29 39.93 -1.39 17.07
C ALA A 29 39.42 -2.05 15.75
N ILE A 30 39.88 -3.28 15.45
CA ILE A 30 39.44 -4.01 14.27
C ILE A 30 37.96 -4.37 14.37
N ILE A 31 37.48 -4.81 15.55
CA ILE A 31 36.07 -5.16 15.76
C ILE A 31 35.21 -3.91 15.66
N GLU A 32 35.60 -2.81 16.29
CA GLU A 32 34.86 -1.54 16.23
C GLU A 32 34.80 -1.00 14.81
N ALA A 33 35.87 -1.10 14.03
CA ALA A 33 35.88 -0.72 12.62
C ALA A 33 34.94 -1.57 11.78
N LYS A 34 34.91 -2.89 12.00
CA LYS A 34 33.94 -3.78 11.31
C LYS A 34 32.50 -3.45 11.65
N TYR A 35 32.18 -3.24 12.92
CA TYR A 35 30.81 -2.84 13.31
C TYR A 35 30.43 -1.49 12.73
N ALA A 36 31.35 -0.52 12.68
CA ALA A 36 31.09 0.75 12.05
C ALA A 36 30.81 0.61 10.54
N GLU A 37 31.61 -0.23 9.84
CA GLU A 37 31.40 -0.51 8.42
C GLU A 37 30.06 -1.22 8.16
N GLU A 38 29.74 -2.25 8.94
CA GLU A 38 28.44 -2.95 8.85
C GLU A 38 27.27 -2.00 9.11
N LYS A 39 27.38 -1.14 10.11
CA LYS A 39 26.36 -0.14 10.41
C LYS A 39 26.15 0.83 9.23
N ILE A 40 27.22 1.33 8.63
CA ILE A 40 27.12 2.22 7.45
C ILE A 40 26.46 1.49 6.28
N ARG A 41 26.85 0.25 6.01
CA ARG A 41 26.22 -0.56 4.95
C ARG A 41 24.72 -0.76 5.20
N TRP A 42 24.35 -1.09 6.44
CA TRP A 42 22.96 -1.23 6.83
C TRP A 42 22.17 0.06 6.64
N GLU A 43 22.70 1.19 7.10
CA GLU A 43 22.05 2.50 6.93
C GLU A 43 21.89 2.86 5.45
N GLN A 44 22.85 2.55 4.59
CA GLN A 44 22.76 2.73 3.15
C GLN A 44 21.66 1.84 2.54
N GLN A 45 21.63 0.56 2.88
CA GLN A 45 20.59 -0.37 2.40
C GLN A 45 19.19 0.09 2.80
N VAL A 46 19.00 0.55 4.03
CA VAL A 46 17.74 1.08 4.51
C VAL A 46 17.35 2.34 3.75
N ALA A 47 18.30 3.26 3.51
CA ALA A 47 18.05 4.47 2.75
C ALA A 47 17.67 4.19 1.29
N ASP A 48 18.38 3.28 0.63
CA ASP A 48 18.11 2.86 -0.75
C ASP A 48 16.73 2.18 -0.86
N MET A 49 16.41 1.31 0.10
CA MET A 49 15.09 0.67 0.19
C MET A 49 13.99 1.72 0.35
N GLN A 50 14.15 2.66 1.27
CA GLN A 50 13.17 3.70 1.52
C GLN A 50 12.97 4.59 0.30
N GLN A 51 14.06 4.93 -0.40
CA GLN A 51 13.99 5.70 -1.64
C GLN A 51 13.26 4.94 -2.75
N SER A 52 13.57 3.66 -2.93
CA SER A 52 12.91 2.78 -3.92
C SER A 52 11.42 2.64 -3.62
N PHE A 53 11.06 2.38 -2.37
CA PHE A 53 9.66 2.31 -1.93
C PHE A 53 8.92 3.64 -2.18
N ASN A 54 9.52 4.77 -1.80
CA ASN A 54 8.89 6.08 -1.99
C ASN A 54 8.64 6.37 -3.47
N ARG A 55 9.58 6.06 -4.37
CA ARG A 55 9.37 6.21 -5.82
C ARG A 55 8.22 5.35 -6.30
N SER A 56 8.23 4.07 -5.97
CA SER A 56 7.15 3.14 -6.35
C SER A 56 5.78 3.59 -5.81
N ALA A 57 5.72 4.09 -4.58
CA ALA A 57 4.48 4.59 -4.00
C ALA A 57 3.97 5.85 -4.73
N VAL A 58 4.87 6.76 -5.11
CA VAL A 58 4.50 7.96 -5.90
C VAL A 58 3.94 7.54 -7.25
N ASP A 59 4.61 6.66 -8.00
CA ASP A 59 4.17 6.19 -9.31
C ASP A 59 2.78 5.53 -9.25
N ILE A 60 2.53 4.72 -8.22
CA ILE A 60 1.22 4.07 -7.99
C ILE A 60 0.14 5.11 -7.69
N VAL A 61 0.43 6.10 -6.85
CA VAL A 61 -0.52 7.16 -6.48
C VAL A 61 -0.84 8.05 -7.69
N GLU A 62 0.15 8.44 -8.49
CA GLU A 62 -0.05 9.22 -9.70
C GLU A 62 -0.93 8.45 -10.71
N GLY A 63 -0.65 7.17 -10.95
CA GLY A 63 -1.49 6.34 -11.81
C GLY A 63 -2.93 6.20 -11.31
N TYR A 64 -3.14 6.09 -10.00
CA TYR A 64 -4.48 6.08 -9.40
C TYR A 64 -5.19 7.43 -9.57
N GLN A 65 -4.49 8.55 -9.38
CA GLN A 65 -5.08 9.90 -9.55
C GLN A 65 -5.53 10.15 -10.98
N GLU A 66 -4.79 9.66 -11.97
CA GLU A 66 -5.19 9.73 -13.37
C GLU A 66 -6.49 8.96 -13.65
N GLN A 67 -6.58 7.72 -13.15
CA GLN A 67 -7.79 6.89 -13.26
C GLN A 67 -8.98 7.52 -12.52
N LEU A 68 -8.75 8.12 -11.36
CA LEU A 68 -9.77 8.83 -10.60
C LEU A 68 -10.32 10.03 -11.38
N ALA A 69 -9.44 10.82 -11.99
CA ALA A 69 -9.82 11.97 -12.81
C ALA A 69 -10.65 11.54 -14.04
N GLU A 70 -10.31 10.43 -14.68
CA GLU A 70 -11.07 9.84 -15.78
C GLU A 70 -12.48 9.39 -15.33
N THR A 71 -12.57 8.69 -14.19
CA THR A 71 -13.86 8.25 -13.61
C THR A 71 -14.74 9.45 -13.26
N GLN A 72 -14.17 10.50 -12.67
CA GLN A 72 -14.92 11.73 -12.37
C GLN A 72 -15.46 12.41 -13.62
N ARG A 73 -14.66 12.51 -14.70
CA ARG A 73 -15.13 13.04 -15.98
C ARG A 73 -16.28 12.19 -16.57
N ALA A 74 -16.19 10.86 -16.43
CA ALA A 74 -17.25 9.97 -16.89
C ALA A 74 -18.53 10.17 -16.08
N LEU A 75 -18.45 10.33 -14.75
CA LEU A 75 -19.59 10.64 -13.87
C LEU A 75 -20.25 11.98 -14.23
N GLU A 76 -19.47 13.03 -14.45
CA GLU A 76 -20.02 14.32 -14.87
C GLU A 76 -20.71 14.24 -16.24
N THR A 77 -20.15 13.46 -17.13
CA THR A 77 -20.72 13.20 -18.45
C THR A 77 -22.07 12.49 -18.36
N LEU A 78 -22.23 11.54 -17.44
CA LEU A 78 -23.53 10.86 -17.18
C LEU A 78 -24.56 11.82 -16.57
N LYS A 79 -24.15 12.68 -15.64
CA LYS A 79 -25.03 13.69 -15.04
C LYS A 79 -25.62 14.67 -16.07
N LYS A 80 -24.92 14.92 -17.18
CA LYS A 80 -25.36 15.80 -18.29
C LYS A 80 -26.33 15.14 -19.29
N ASN A 81 -27.21 14.25 -18.84
CA ASN A 81 -28.28 13.63 -19.62
C ASN A 81 -27.85 12.69 -20.75
N LYS A 82 -26.63 12.11 -20.71
CA LYS A 82 -26.23 11.11 -21.70
C LYS A 82 -27.06 9.82 -21.65
N VAL A 83 -27.57 9.46 -20.47
CA VAL A 83 -28.42 8.26 -20.32
C VAL A 83 -29.66 8.33 -21.25
N ILE A 84 -30.25 9.51 -21.40
CA ILE A 84 -31.40 9.72 -22.31
C ILE A 84 -31.04 9.42 -23.78
N LYS A 85 -29.79 9.65 -24.19
CA LYS A 85 -29.31 9.30 -25.55
C LYS A 85 -29.35 7.80 -25.85
N TYR A 86 -29.09 6.97 -24.85
CA TYR A 86 -29.01 5.51 -25.01
C TYR A 86 -30.34 4.82 -24.73
N VAL A 87 -31.05 5.29 -23.71
CA VAL A 87 -32.32 4.66 -23.28
C VAL A 87 -33.53 5.27 -24.01
N GLY A 88 -33.38 6.46 -24.57
CA GLY A 88 -34.51 7.21 -25.14
C GLY A 88 -35.35 7.90 -24.06
N LYS A 89 -36.16 8.86 -24.49
CA LYS A 89 -37.11 9.52 -23.59
C LYS A 89 -38.32 8.63 -23.44
N THR A 90 -38.53 8.05 -22.26
CA THR A 90 -39.64 7.15 -21.98
C THR A 90 -40.24 7.42 -20.60
N ASP A 91 -41.57 7.24 -20.50
CA ASP A 91 -42.28 7.35 -19.24
C ASP A 91 -42.51 5.96 -18.58
N CYS A 92 -41.83 4.92 -19.09
CA CYS A 92 -41.90 3.58 -18.50
C CYS A 92 -41.42 3.62 -17.05
N LYS A 93 -42.30 3.22 -16.14
CA LYS A 93 -42.01 3.13 -14.71
C LYS A 93 -41.56 1.72 -14.35
N VAL A 94 -40.61 1.61 -13.46
CA VAL A 94 -40.24 0.34 -12.85
C VAL A 94 -41.19 0.03 -11.69
N THR A 95 -41.27 -1.24 -11.28
CA THR A 95 -42.13 -1.63 -10.16
C THR A 95 -41.49 -1.30 -8.81
N ASN A 96 -42.32 -1.19 -7.76
CA ASN A 96 -41.84 -1.01 -6.40
C ASN A 96 -40.93 -2.16 -5.98
N GLY A 97 -41.26 -3.41 -6.30
CA GLY A 97 -40.41 -4.57 -6.00
C GLY A 97 -39.05 -4.50 -6.66
N PHE A 98 -38.95 -3.97 -7.89
CA PHE A 98 -37.65 -3.73 -8.53
C PHE A 98 -36.82 -2.69 -7.76
N VAL A 99 -37.42 -1.60 -7.33
CA VAL A 99 -36.76 -0.56 -6.55
C VAL A 99 -36.23 -1.10 -5.20
N ASP A 100 -37.11 -1.88 -4.51
CA ASP A 100 -36.75 -2.49 -3.23
C ASP A 100 -35.63 -3.52 -3.37
N LEU A 101 -35.70 -4.39 -4.37
CA LEU A 101 -34.64 -5.35 -4.71
C LEU A 101 -33.34 -4.64 -4.96
N HIS A 102 -33.33 -3.65 -5.85
CA HIS A 102 -32.15 -2.90 -6.21
C HIS A 102 -31.52 -2.21 -5.00
N ASN A 103 -32.32 -1.49 -4.19
CA ASN A 103 -31.83 -0.78 -3.03
C ASN A 103 -31.31 -1.71 -1.92
N THR A 104 -31.90 -2.89 -1.77
CA THR A 104 -31.50 -3.87 -0.76
C THR A 104 -30.18 -4.53 -1.15
N THR A 105 -30.05 -4.96 -2.40
CA THR A 105 -28.81 -5.56 -2.92
C THR A 105 -27.67 -4.55 -3.00
N ALA A 106 -27.93 -3.29 -3.36
CA ALA A 106 -26.93 -2.23 -3.36
C ALA A 106 -26.32 -1.95 -1.96
N ARG A 107 -27.07 -2.28 -0.89
CA ARG A 107 -26.58 -2.22 0.50
C ARG A 107 -25.88 -3.50 0.97
N GLY A 108 -25.68 -4.47 0.09
CA GLY A 108 -25.12 -5.78 0.43
C GLY A 108 -26.02 -6.63 1.33
N LYS A 109 -27.33 -6.37 1.32
CA LYS A 109 -28.30 -7.13 2.11
C LYS A 109 -29.04 -8.13 1.22
N GLU A 110 -29.46 -9.23 1.83
CA GLU A 110 -30.31 -10.22 1.18
C GLU A 110 -31.71 -9.64 0.98
N PRO A 111 -32.30 -9.77 -0.24
CA PRO A 111 -33.66 -9.35 -0.50
C PRO A 111 -34.66 -10.14 0.34
N GLN A 112 -35.61 -9.44 0.92
CA GLN A 112 -36.72 -10.06 1.65
C GLN A 112 -37.87 -10.41 0.68
N GLU A 113 -38.88 -11.13 1.18
CA GLU A 113 -40.09 -11.43 0.38
C GLU A 113 -40.74 -10.13 -0.11
N PRO A 114 -41.18 -10.10 -1.37
CA PRO A 114 -41.80 -8.92 -1.96
C PRO A 114 -43.02 -8.45 -1.18
N GLN A 115 -43.12 -7.15 -0.97
CA GLN A 115 -44.32 -6.55 -0.37
C GLN A 115 -45.57 -6.73 -1.28
N PRO A 116 -46.81 -6.68 -0.76
CA PRO A 116 -48.02 -6.85 -1.56
C PRO A 116 -48.15 -5.87 -2.73
N ASN A 117 -47.51 -4.70 -2.66
CA ASN A 117 -47.50 -3.68 -3.71
C ASN A 117 -46.29 -3.79 -4.65
N ALA A 118 -45.50 -4.85 -4.56
CA ALA A 118 -44.24 -5.00 -5.32
C ALA A 118 -44.45 -4.90 -6.84
N HIS A 119 -45.58 -5.38 -7.36
CA HIS A 119 -45.89 -5.34 -8.80
C HIS A 119 -46.52 -4.02 -9.26
N GLN A 120 -46.82 -3.10 -8.34
CA GLN A 120 -47.36 -1.79 -8.71
C GLN A 120 -46.26 -0.89 -9.27
N PRO A 121 -46.58 0.03 -10.21
CA PRO A 121 -45.66 1.02 -10.71
C PRO A 121 -45.12 1.90 -9.57
N SER A 122 -43.78 2.11 -9.53
CA SER A 122 -43.16 3.03 -8.63
C SER A 122 -43.22 4.48 -9.17
N ASN A 123 -42.71 5.42 -8.40
CA ASN A 123 -42.48 6.80 -8.87
C ASN A 123 -41.21 6.96 -9.72
N LYS A 124 -40.47 5.87 -9.98
CA LYS A 124 -39.21 5.88 -10.72
C LYS A 124 -39.38 5.42 -12.16
N ASN A 125 -38.81 6.14 -13.10
CA ASN A 125 -38.77 5.74 -14.49
C ASN A 125 -37.47 5.03 -14.84
N ILE A 126 -37.43 4.35 -15.98
CA ILE A 126 -36.27 3.56 -16.42
C ILE A 126 -35.03 4.43 -16.65
N ASN A 127 -35.16 5.71 -17.00
CA ASN A 127 -34.03 6.60 -17.21
C ASN A 127 -33.33 6.94 -15.88
N GLU A 128 -34.12 7.14 -14.81
CA GLU A 128 -33.58 7.37 -13.46
C GLU A 128 -32.81 6.13 -12.96
N VAL A 129 -33.40 4.94 -13.19
CA VAL A 129 -32.76 3.67 -12.84
C VAL A 129 -31.47 3.46 -13.64
N ALA A 130 -31.51 3.62 -14.95
CA ALA A 130 -30.33 3.48 -15.80
C ALA A 130 -29.22 4.47 -15.42
N SER A 131 -29.57 5.69 -15.04
CA SER A 131 -28.63 6.68 -14.53
C SER A 131 -27.99 6.24 -13.22
N ALA A 132 -28.79 5.77 -12.26
CA ALA A 132 -28.30 5.31 -10.96
C ALA A 132 -27.39 4.07 -11.11
N VAL A 133 -27.78 3.09 -11.91
CA VAL A 133 -26.98 1.87 -12.17
C VAL A 133 -25.65 2.23 -12.83
N SER A 134 -25.67 3.10 -13.86
CA SER A 134 -24.42 3.52 -14.54
C SER A 134 -23.48 4.27 -13.61
N GLN A 135 -24.01 5.14 -12.74
CA GLN A 135 -23.20 5.83 -11.74
C GLN A 135 -22.60 4.84 -10.72
N ASN A 136 -23.40 3.87 -10.26
CA ASN A 136 -22.91 2.84 -9.33
C ASN A 136 -21.77 2.01 -9.94
N TYR A 137 -21.86 1.67 -11.24
CA TYR A 137 -20.78 0.95 -11.92
C TYR A 137 -19.49 1.76 -11.97
N LEU A 138 -19.56 3.07 -12.21
CA LEU A 138 -18.38 3.92 -12.20
C LEU A 138 -17.76 4.04 -10.79
N ILE A 139 -18.59 4.17 -9.76
CA ILE A 139 -18.13 4.18 -8.36
C ILE A 139 -17.50 2.83 -7.99
N CYS A 140 -18.10 1.71 -8.41
CA CYS A 140 -17.51 0.39 -8.20
C CYS A 140 -16.15 0.24 -8.89
N ALA A 141 -16.01 0.75 -10.12
CA ALA A 141 -14.75 0.74 -10.84
C ALA A 141 -13.68 1.60 -10.12
N GLU A 142 -14.07 2.76 -9.62
CA GLU A 142 -13.19 3.63 -8.82
C GLU A 142 -12.71 2.91 -7.55
N ASN A 143 -13.61 2.30 -6.79
CA ASN A 143 -13.28 1.54 -5.57
C ASN A 143 -12.33 0.36 -5.90
N ALA A 144 -12.56 -0.34 -7.01
CA ALA A 144 -11.70 -1.42 -7.45
C ALA A 144 -10.28 -0.93 -7.80
N ASN A 145 -10.16 0.21 -8.49
CA ASN A 145 -8.88 0.82 -8.81
C ASN A 145 -8.14 1.29 -7.55
N GLN A 146 -8.86 1.88 -6.59
CA GLN A 146 -8.29 2.27 -5.29
C GLN A 146 -7.76 1.06 -4.52
N LEU A 147 -8.54 -0.03 -4.46
CA LEU A 147 -8.12 -1.26 -3.82
C LEU A 147 -6.87 -1.85 -4.49
N LYS A 148 -6.83 -1.85 -5.82
CA LYS A 148 -5.66 -2.31 -6.59
C LYS A 148 -4.42 -1.47 -6.27
N ALA A 149 -4.52 -0.15 -6.26
CA ALA A 149 -3.41 0.74 -5.92
C ALA A 149 -2.90 0.48 -4.49
N LEU A 150 -3.80 0.30 -3.51
CA LEU A 150 -3.42 -0.05 -2.14
C LEU A 150 -2.71 -1.41 -2.06
N GLN A 151 -3.19 -2.42 -2.80
CA GLN A 151 -2.54 -3.73 -2.86
C GLN A 151 -1.13 -3.65 -3.47
N GLU A 152 -0.94 -2.83 -4.49
CA GLU A 152 0.37 -2.61 -5.12
C GLU A 152 1.34 -1.90 -4.16
N ILE A 153 0.89 -0.91 -3.39
CA ILE A 153 1.69 -0.27 -2.34
C ILE A 153 2.11 -1.30 -1.28
N VAL A 154 1.19 -2.13 -0.81
CA VAL A 154 1.51 -3.18 0.18
C VAL A 154 2.54 -4.17 -0.37
N LYS A 155 2.38 -4.62 -1.62
CA LYS A 155 3.35 -5.52 -2.27
C LYS A 155 4.73 -4.87 -2.42
N SER A 156 4.78 -3.60 -2.82
CA SER A 156 6.03 -2.84 -2.91
C SER A 156 6.73 -2.75 -1.56
N PHE A 157 5.98 -2.46 -0.49
CA PHE A 157 6.51 -2.45 0.87
C PHE A 157 7.05 -3.83 1.30
N GLN A 158 6.31 -4.90 1.06
CA GLN A 158 6.75 -6.27 1.38
C GLN A 158 8.01 -6.66 0.62
N SER A 159 8.11 -6.27 -0.65
CA SER A 159 9.30 -6.54 -1.47
C SER A 159 10.52 -5.78 -0.95
N ALA A 160 10.34 -4.51 -0.59
CA ALA A 160 11.38 -3.70 0.02
C ALA A 160 11.85 -4.29 1.37
N GLN A 161 10.93 -4.76 2.20
CA GLN A 161 11.27 -5.40 3.48
C GLN A 161 12.05 -6.70 3.31
N ARG A 162 11.71 -7.54 2.33
CA ARG A 162 12.45 -8.78 2.04
C ARG A 162 13.88 -8.53 1.63
N ALA A 163 14.13 -7.50 0.82
CA ALA A 163 15.47 -7.13 0.39
C ALA A 163 16.42 -6.71 1.53
N LEU A 164 15.88 -6.40 2.74
CA LEU A 164 16.68 -6.14 3.93
C LEU A 164 17.04 -7.41 4.72
N THR A 165 16.37 -8.52 4.44
CA THR A 165 16.54 -9.77 5.22
C THR A 165 17.37 -10.81 4.47
N GLU A 166 17.67 -10.61 3.20
CA GLU A 166 18.58 -11.39 2.36
C GLU A 166 19.98 -10.76 2.32
#